data_a681911c37ecd96e3831c7e6d63f5785
#
_entry.id   a681911c37ecd96e3831c7e6d63f5785
#
_cell.length_a   1.000
_cell.length_b   1.000
_cell.length_c   1.000
_cell.angle_alpha   90.00
_cell.angle_beta   90.00
_cell.angle_gamma   90.00
#
_symmetry.space_group_name_H-M   'P 1'
#
loop_
_entity.id
_entity.type
_entity.pdbx_description
1 polymer ?
#
loop_
_entity_poly.entity_id
_entity_poly.type
_entity_poly.pdbx_seq_one_letter_code
_entity_poly.pdbx_strand_id
1 'polypeptide(L)'
;MDKITTIKQSAKSILTGNIESAKNVINKEYPFKKLKPEGRSYTDKEKYEQFVRDGFIDRYTGEKLVNPVLLKVLSYYMPDAFPYQSHWKMEECHSAYWELVPTIDHIIPIAIGGEDNPSNYATTSMLHNSVKSNWTIEQLNWKL
;
A
#
# COMPACT_ATOMS: atom_id res chain seq x y z
N MET A 1 -2.10 -14.94 23.95
CA MET A 1 -3.14 -15.77 23.28
C MET A 1 -3.11 -15.40 21.80
N ASP A 2 -3.32 -16.34 20.87
CA ASP A 2 -3.42 -15.97 19.45
C ASP A 2 -4.73 -15.20 19.16
N LYS A 3 -4.73 -14.44 18.08
CA LYS A 3 -5.85 -13.53 17.74
C LYS A 3 -7.19 -14.24 17.56
N ILE A 4 -7.17 -15.43 16.93
CA ILE A 4 -8.40 -16.19 16.68
C ILE A 4 -9.00 -16.70 17.99
N THR A 5 -8.18 -17.25 18.88
CA THR A 5 -8.59 -17.72 20.21
C THR A 5 -9.16 -16.57 21.03
N THR A 6 -8.52 -15.41 20.99
CA THR A 6 -8.99 -14.19 21.67
C THR A 6 -10.40 -13.80 21.21
N ILE A 7 -10.62 -13.76 19.89
CA ILE A 7 -11.95 -13.43 19.33
C ILE A 7 -13.01 -14.48 19.73
N LYS A 8 -12.68 -15.78 19.60
CA LYS A 8 -13.60 -16.86 19.99
C LYS A 8 -13.98 -16.80 21.46
N GLN A 9 -13.03 -16.55 22.35
CA GLN A 9 -13.27 -16.42 23.78
C GLN A 9 -14.15 -15.22 24.11
N SER A 10 -13.87 -14.07 23.48
CA SER A 10 -14.68 -12.86 23.66
C SER A 10 -16.11 -13.07 23.16
N ALA A 11 -16.31 -13.71 22.01
CA ALA A 11 -17.61 -14.04 21.48
C ALA A 11 -18.38 -14.97 22.43
N LYS A 12 -17.73 -16.01 22.97
CA LYS A 12 -18.31 -16.92 23.95
C LYS A 12 -18.76 -16.17 25.23
N SER A 13 -17.95 -15.24 25.72
CA SER A 13 -18.31 -14.42 26.88
C SER A 13 -19.55 -13.56 26.62
N ILE A 14 -19.68 -12.99 25.41
CA ILE A 14 -20.89 -12.23 25.02
C ILE A 14 -22.11 -13.13 24.99
N LEU A 15 -22.02 -14.32 24.38
CA LEU A 15 -23.13 -15.28 24.29
C LEU A 15 -23.62 -15.76 25.67
N THR A 16 -22.75 -15.76 26.67
CA THR A 16 -23.12 -16.07 28.07
C THR A 16 -23.52 -14.85 28.90
N GLY A 17 -23.70 -13.68 28.24
CA GLY A 17 -24.15 -12.44 28.90
C GLY A 17 -23.04 -11.68 29.63
N ASN A 18 -21.79 -12.07 29.51
CA ASN A 18 -20.67 -11.42 30.21
C ASN A 18 -19.84 -10.52 29.30
N ILE A 19 -20.42 -9.36 28.96
CA ILE A 19 -19.78 -8.36 28.07
C ILE A 19 -18.49 -7.79 28.69
N GLU A 20 -18.46 -7.57 29.99
CA GLU A 20 -17.25 -7.02 30.65
C GLU A 20 -16.07 -7.99 30.58
N SER A 21 -16.30 -9.28 30.72
CA SER A 21 -15.27 -10.30 30.50
C SER A 21 -14.74 -10.25 29.04
N ALA A 22 -15.63 -10.12 28.06
CA ALA A 22 -15.23 -9.99 26.66
C ALA A 22 -14.35 -8.76 26.42
N LYS A 23 -14.73 -7.59 26.94
CA LYS A 23 -13.93 -6.35 26.87
C LYS A 23 -12.54 -6.55 27.50
N ASN A 24 -12.46 -7.15 28.66
CA ASN A 24 -11.19 -7.39 29.36
C ASN A 24 -10.27 -8.27 28.53
N VAL A 25 -10.78 -9.34 27.93
CA VAL A 25 -10.01 -10.23 27.06
C VAL A 25 -9.49 -9.47 25.82
N ILE A 26 -10.34 -8.70 25.15
CA ILE A 26 -9.91 -7.92 23.98
C ILE A 26 -8.87 -6.87 24.37
N ASN A 27 -9.11 -6.09 25.42
CA ASN A 27 -8.19 -5.03 25.84
C ASN A 27 -6.83 -5.56 26.29
N LYS A 28 -6.78 -6.76 26.83
CA LYS A 28 -5.54 -7.39 27.27
C LYS A 28 -4.77 -8.05 26.12
N GLU A 29 -5.44 -8.85 25.32
CA GLU A 29 -4.78 -9.78 24.37
C GLU A 29 -4.76 -9.24 22.93
N TYR A 30 -5.71 -8.38 22.57
CA TYR A 30 -5.81 -7.82 21.20
C TYR A 30 -6.38 -6.40 21.21
N PRO A 31 -5.73 -5.46 21.91
CA PRO A 31 -6.27 -4.11 22.11
C PRO A 31 -6.39 -3.31 20.81
N PHE A 32 -7.42 -2.48 20.75
CA PHE A 32 -7.53 -1.44 19.72
C PHE A 32 -6.37 -0.45 19.86
N LYS A 33 -5.62 -0.27 18.80
CA LYS A 33 -4.58 0.77 18.69
C LYS A 33 -5.05 1.82 17.71
N LYS A 34 -5.32 3.03 18.22
CA LYS A 34 -5.60 4.17 17.35
C LYS A 34 -4.30 4.61 16.71
N LEU A 35 -4.11 4.23 15.45
CA LEU A 35 -3.01 4.73 14.63
C LEU A 35 -3.42 6.11 14.10
N LYS A 36 -2.58 7.13 14.33
CA LYS A 36 -2.71 8.40 13.61
C LYS A 36 -2.01 8.21 12.28
N PRO A 37 -2.74 8.20 11.14
CA PRO A 37 -2.08 8.28 9.87
C PRO A 37 -1.39 9.65 9.80
N GLU A 38 -0.07 9.68 9.73
CA GLU A 38 0.62 10.88 9.33
C GLU A 38 0.23 11.20 7.88
N GLY A 39 -0.09 12.47 7.61
CA GLY A 39 -0.42 12.91 6.27
C GLY A 39 0.79 12.69 5.36
N ARG A 40 0.62 11.87 4.32
CA ARG A 40 1.66 11.59 3.33
C ARG A 40 1.55 12.63 2.25
N SER A 41 2.57 13.45 2.12
CA SER A 41 2.67 14.41 1.02
C SER A 41 4.10 14.40 0.51
N TYR A 42 4.26 13.99 -0.74
CA TYR A 42 5.54 14.04 -1.44
C TYR A 42 5.49 15.14 -2.49
N THR A 43 6.53 15.96 -2.55
CA THR A 43 6.76 16.83 -3.70
C THR A 43 7.12 15.98 -4.92
N ASP A 44 6.92 16.51 -6.13
CA ASP A 44 7.34 15.81 -7.34
C ASP A 44 8.87 15.57 -7.35
N LYS A 45 9.65 16.51 -6.79
CA LYS A 45 11.09 16.34 -6.62
C LYS A 45 11.43 15.12 -5.77
N GLU A 46 10.82 14.98 -4.59
CA GLU A 46 11.05 13.83 -3.69
C GLU A 46 10.68 12.50 -4.36
N LYS A 47 9.57 12.48 -5.09
CA LYS A 47 9.18 11.28 -5.86
C LYS A 47 10.24 10.90 -6.90
N TYR A 48 10.68 11.87 -7.70
CA TYR A 48 11.70 11.62 -8.73
C TYR A 48 13.04 11.20 -8.15
N GLU A 49 13.48 11.82 -7.06
CA GLU A 49 14.71 11.42 -6.35
C GLU A 49 14.62 9.94 -5.92
N GLN A 50 13.47 9.51 -5.41
CA GLN A 50 13.23 8.12 -5.03
C GLN A 50 13.25 7.18 -6.24
N PHE A 51 12.58 7.55 -7.33
CA PHE A 51 12.53 6.72 -8.54
C PHE A 51 13.90 6.59 -9.20
N VAL A 52 14.67 7.66 -9.23
CA VAL A 52 16.05 7.66 -9.74
C VAL A 52 16.96 6.83 -8.85
N ARG A 53 16.85 6.95 -7.53
CA ARG A 53 17.60 6.12 -6.57
C ARG A 53 17.41 4.63 -6.86
N ASP A 54 16.18 4.21 -7.12
CA ASP A 54 15.84 2.82 -7.40
C ASP A 54 15.95 2.45 -8.89
N GLY A 55 16.45 3.37 -9.74
CA GLY A 55 16.69 3.14 -11.16
C GLY A 55 15.44 2.94 -12.01
N PHE A 56 14.29 3.46 -11.60
CA PHE A 56 12.98 3.18 -12.21
C PHE A 56 12.70 1.68 -12.30
N ILE A 57 13.05 0.96 -11.25
CA ILE A 57 12.81 -0.49 -11.12
C ILE A 57 11.82 -0.73 -9.98
N ASP A 58 10.85 -1.57 -10.23
CA ASP A 58 9.97 -2.09 -9.19
C ASP A 58 10.79 -2.98 -8.24
N ARG A 59 10.93 -2.54 -6.99
CA ARG A 59 11.79 -3.19 -6.01
C ARG A 59 11.26 -4.57 -5.58
N TYR A 60 10.00 -4.87 -5.82
CA TYR A 60 9.39 -6.15 -5.45
C TYR A 60 9.43 -7.19 -6.57
N THR A 61 9.50 -6.74 -7.83
CA THR A 61 9.48 -7.66 -8.99
C THR A 61 10.73 -7.61 -9.85
N GLY A 62 11.52 -6.52 -9.75
CA GLY A 62 12.67 -6.28 -10.62
C GLY A 62 12.30 -5.79 -12.03
N GLU A 63 11.03 -5.53 -12.30
CA GLU A 63 10.55 -5.03 -13.59
C GLU A 63 10.86 -3.55 -13.78
N LYS A 64 11.12 -3.15 -15.02
CA LYS A 64 11.36 -1.74 -15.37
C LYS A 64 10.05 -0.96 -15.37
N LEU A 65 10.09 0.22 -14.78
CA LEU A 65 9.03 1.21 -14.78
C LEU A 65 9.36 2.36 -15.72
N VAL A 66 8.37 3.15 -16.09
CA VAL A 66 8.55 4.26 -17.03
C VAL A 66 8.20 5.60 -16.40
N ASN A 67 8.81 6.66 -16.90
CA ASN A 67 8.41 8.02 -16.52
C ASN A 67 6.95 8.25 -16.96
N PRO A 68 6.06 8.67 -16.04
CA PRO A 68 4.64 8.90 -16.35
C PRO A 68 4.39 9.87 -17.51
N VAL A 69 5.30 10.81 -17.74
CA VAL A 69 5.20 11.77 -18.86
C VAL A 69 5.19 11.03 -20.20
N LEU A 70 5.95 9.95 -20.34
CA LEU A 70 5.96 9.15 -21.57
C LEU A 70 4.56 8.59 -21.89
N LEU A 71 3.88 8.05 -20.89
CA LEU A 71 2.52 7.52 -21.07
C LEU A 71 1.51 8.61 -21.44
N LYS A 72 1.64 9.80 -20.84
CA LYS A 72 0.79 10.94 -21.17
C LYS A 72 1.01 11.43 -22.59
N VAL A 73 2.23 11.39 -23.11
CA VAL A 73 2.53 11.68 -24.51
C VAL A 73 1.82 10.68 -25.42
N LEU A 74 1.88 9.38 -25.11
CA LEU A 74 1.16 8.36 -25.88
C LEU A 74 -0.36 8.61 -25.88
N SER A 75 -0.93 8.94 -24.72
CA SER A 75 -2.36 9.26 -24.60
C SER A 75 -2.76 10.50 -25.37
N TYR A 76 -1.89 11.49 -25.45
CA TYR A 76 -2.14 12.71 -26.24
C TYR A 76 -2.22 12.43 -27.73
N TYR A 77 -1.31 11.62 -28.27
CA TYR A 77 -1.26 11.32 -29.69
C TYR A 77 -2.19 10.18 -30.12
N MET A 78 -2.53 9.28 -29.21
CA MET A 78 -3.32 8.08 -29.48
C MET A 78 -4.43 7.87 -28.45
N PRO A 79 -5.36 8.83 -28.26
CA PRO A 79 -6.33 8.77 -27.15
C PRO A 79 -7.24 7.54 -27.20
N ASP A 80 -7.50 7.00 -28.39
CA ASP A 80 -8.36 5.81 -28.54
C ASP A 80 -7.59 4.50 -28.25
N ALA A 81 -6.32 4.43 -28.67
CA ALA A 81 -5.47 3.25 -28.46
C ALA A 81 -4.82 3.25 -27.06
N PHE A 82 -4.61 4.42 -26.49
CA PHE A 82 -3.94 4.61 -25.20
C PHE A 82 -4.72 5.64 -24.35
N PRO A 83 -5.91 5.27 -23.87
CA PRO A 83 -6.76 6.18 -23.12
C PRO A 83 -6.18 6.59 -21.79
N TYR A 84 -6.49 7.82 -21.34
CA TYR A 84 -6.15 8.37 -20.05
C TYR A 84 -7.33 9.14 -19.47
N GLN A 85 -7.56 8.97 -18.18
CA GLN A 85 -8.55 9.70 -17.41
C GLN A 85 -7.90 10.23 -16.12
N SER A 86 -8.12 11.52 -15.82
CA SER A 86 -7.40 12.23 -14.76
C SER A 86 -7.61 11.69 -13.34
N HIS A 87 -8.71 11.01 -13.09
CA HIS A 87 -9.02 10.37 -11.80
C HIS A 87 -8.59 8.89 -11.76
N TRP A 88 -7.85 8.43 -12.75
CA TRP A 88 -7.31 7.07 -12.81
C TRP A 88 -8.37 5.97 -12.70
N LYS A 89 -9.52 6.18 -13.32
CA LYS A 89 -10.52 5.12 -13.42
C LYS A 89 -9.97 3.98 -14.28
N MET A 90 -9.96 2.78 -13.72
CA MET A 90 -9.29 1.63 -14.33
C MET A 90 -9.89 1.25 -15.69
N GLU A 91 -11.20 1.38 -15.84
CA GLU A 91 -11.90 1.12 -17.11
C GLU A 91 -11.71 2.20 -18.19
N GLU A 92 -11.16 3.37 -17.82
CA GLU A 92 -10.98 4.52 -18.70
C GLU A 92 -9.50 4.90 -18.92
N CYS A 93 -8.58 4.10 -18.38
CA CYS A 93 -7.14 4.26 -18.57
C CYS A 93 -6.53 2.99 -19.17
N HIS A 94 -5.52 3.17 -20.03
CA HIS A 94 -4.71 2.04 -20.48
C HIS A 94 -4.02 1.37 -19.28
N SER A 95 -3.95 0.04 -19.28
CA SER A 95 -3.38 -0.74 -18.15
C SER A 95 -1.95 -0.34 -17.78
N ALA A 96 -1.18 0.16 -18.75
CA ALA A 96 0.18 0.64 -18.51
C ALA A 96 0.28 1.72 -17.41
N TYR A 97 -0.75 2.50 -17.19
CA TYR A 97 -0.79 3.47 -16.08
C TYR A 97 -0.75 2.80 -14.70
N TRP A 98 -1.25 1.58 -14.60
CA TRP A 98 -1.23 0.79 -13.37
C TRP A 98 0.02 -0.09 -13.26
N GLU A 99 0.43 -0.65 -14.39
CA GLU A 99 1.50 -1.64 -14.44
C GLU A 99 2.90 -1.00 -14.47
N LEU A 100 3.05 0.17 -15.10
CA LEU A 100 4.36 0.74 -15.42
C LEU A 100 4.66 2.08 -14.73
N VAL A 101 3.68 2.75 -14.13
CA VAL A 101 3.92 4.02 -13.44
C VAL A 101 4.49 3.75 -12.05
N PRO A 102 5.64 4.37 -11.72
CA PRO A 102 6.24 4.25 -10.41
C PRO A 102 5.42 5.01 -9.35
N THR A 103 5.41 4.47 -8.15
CA THR A 103 4.92 5.10 -6.94
C THR A 103 5.86 4.79 -5.78
N ILE A 104 5.72 5.54 -4.69
CA ILE A 104 6.43 5.25 -3.44
C ILE A 104 5.55 4.37 -2.58
N ASP A 105 6.08 3.22 -2.18
CA ASP A 105 5.49 2.37 -1.15
C ASP A 105 6.31 2.43 0.13
N HIS A 106 5.65 2.25 1.27
CA HIS A 106 6.31 2.03 2.56
C HIS A 106 6.56 0.54 2.75
N ILE A 107 7.82 0.13 2.78
CA ILE A 107 8.22 -1.28 2.97
C ILE A 107 7.54 -1.85 4.20
N ILE A 108 7.65 -1.15 5.33
CA ILE A 108 6.84 -1.38 6.53
C ILE A 108 5.69 -0.37 6.48
N PRO A 109 4.43 -0.82 6.34
CA PRO A 109 3.29 0.10 6.26
C PRO A 109 3.19 1.01 7.47
N ILE A 110 2.89 2.30 7.23
CA ILE A 110 2.66 3.28 8.31
C ILE A 110 1.55 2.81 9.26
N ALA A 111 0.53 2.15 8.71
CA ALA A 111 -0.59 1.61 9.49
C ALA A 111 -0.16 0.61 10.59
N ILE A 112 1.02 0.03 10.49
CA ILE A 112 1.58 -0.89 11.48
C ILE A 112 2.86 -0.40 12.12
N GLY A 113 3.17 0.90 12.01
CA GLY A 113 4.28 1.56 12.69
C GLY A 113 5.51 1.81 11.82
N GLY A 114 5.42 1.67 10.50
CA GLY A 114 6.48 2.06 9.59
C GLY A 114 6.73 3.57 9.60
N GLU A 115 7.97 3.96 9.43
CA GLU A 115 8.37 5.36 9.40
C GLU A 115 8.14 5.98 8.01
N ASP A 116 7.82 7.28 7.99
CA ASP A 116 7.68 8.05 6.75
C ASP A 116 9.00 8.74 6.40
N ASN A 117 9.99 7.95 6.01
CA ASN A 117 11.29 8.44 5.61
C ASN A 117 11.89 7.57 4.47
N PRO A 118 12.89 8.10 3.73
CA PRO A 118 13.47 7.40 2.58
C PRO A 118 14.05 6.01 2.86
N SER A 119 14.44 5.70 4.09
CA SER A 119 14.94 4.36 4.44
C SER A 119 13.86 3.29 4.42
N ASN A 120 12.58 3.71 4.52
CA ASN A 120 11.40 2.86 4.46
C ASN A 120 10.65 2.95 3.13
N TYR A 121 11.22 3.61 2.11
CA TYR A 121 10.60 3.75 0.80
C TYR A 121 11.13 2.72 -0.20
N ALA A 122 10.23 2.20 -1.01
CA ALA A 122 10.55 1.43 -2.19
C ALA A 122 9.75 1.95 -3.39
N THR A 123 10.42 2.07 -4.53
CA THR A 123 9.75 2.30 -5.81
C THR A 123 9.05 1.03 -6.26
N THR A 124 7.78 1.11 -6.60
CA THR A 124 7.00 -0.01 -7.13
C THR A 124 5.94 0.51 -8.09
N SER A 125 5.31 -0.36 -8.86
CA SER A 125 4.19 0.03 -9.72
C SER A 125 2.96 0.40 -8.90
N MET A 126 2.07 1.19 -9.50
CA MET A 126 0.76 1.50 -8.90
C MET A 126 -0.02 0.22 -8.59
N LEU A 127 0.06 -0.77 -9.47
CA LEU A 127 -0.62 -2.05 -9.30
C LEU A 127 -0.10 -2.81 -8.08
N HIS A 128 1.22 -3.01 -7.97
CA HIS A 128 1.82 -3.73 -6.85
C HIS A 128 1.65 -2.99 -5.52
N ASN A 129 1.73 -1.66 -5.52
CA ASN A 129 1.42 -0.87 -4.33
C ASN A 129 -0.02 -1.09 -3.86
N SER A 130 -0.98 -1.11 -4.78
CA SER A 130 -2.38 -1.37 -4.47
C SER A 130 -2.59 -2.79 -3.92
N VAL A 131 -1.94 -3.79 -4.51
CA VAL A 131 -1.99 -5.18 -4.02
C VAL A 131 -1.35 -5.30 -2.64
N LYS A 132 -0.20 -4.68 -2.44
CA LYS A 132 0.50 -4.73 -1.14
C LYS A 132 -0.31 -4.07 -0.02
N SER A 133 -0.94 -2.93 -0.29
CA SER A 133 -1.73 -2.20 0.70
C SER A 133 -0.98 -2.09 2.06
N ASN A 134 -1.58 -2.55 3.15
CA ASN A 134 -1.00 -2.55 4.50
C ASN A 134 -0.34 -3.88 4.90
N TRP A 135 -0.11 -4.78 3.95
CA TRP A 135 0.62 -6.02 4.20
C TRP A 135 2.13 -5.78 4.23
N THR A 136 2.85 -6.53 5.06
CA THR A 136 4.32 -6.55 4.99
C THR A 136 4.79 -7.44 3.85
N ILE A 137 6.04 -7.26 3.42
CA ILE A 137 6.63 -8.11 2.38
C ILE A 137 6.74 -9.57 2.83
N GLU A 138 6.99 -9.81 4.12
CA GLU A 138 7.01 -11.17 4.70
C GLU A 138 5.64 -11.83 4.64
N GLN A 139 4.56 -11.09 4.96
CA GLN A 139 3.19 -11.60 4.88
C GLN A 139 2.77 -11.97 3.46
N LEU A 140 3.30 -11.27 2.46
CA LEU A 140 3.05 -11.52 1.04
C LEU A 140 4.04 -12.53 0.44
N ASN A 141 5.04 -12.95 1.19
CA ASN A 141 6.17 -13.74 0.69
C ASN A 141 6.91 -13.04 -0.48
N TRP A 142 6.98 -11.72 -0.41
CA TRP A 142 7.72 -10.90 -1.36
C TRP A 142 9.15 -10.64 -0.87
N LYS A 143 10.02 -10.21 -1.77
CA LYS A 143 11.40 -9.81 -1.49
C LYS A 143 11.65 -8.39 -2.02
N LEU A 144 12.66 -7.75 -1.45
CA LEU A 144 13.19 -6.47 -1.94
C LEU A 144 14.31 -6.72 -2.94
#